data_b0de56f48ac1b7eacebbf00460be946e
#
_entry.id   b0de56f48ac1b7eacebbf00460be946e
#
_cell.length_a   1.000
_cell.length_b   1.000
_cell.length_c   1.000
_cell.angle_alpha   90.00
_cell.angle_beta   90.00
_cell.angle_gamma   90.00
#
_symmetry.space_group_name_H-M   'P 1'
#
loop_
_entity.id
_entity.type
_entity.pdbx_description
1 polymer ?
#
loop_
_entity_poly.entity_id
_entity_poly.type
_entity_poly.pdbx_seq_one_letter_code
_entity_poly.pdbx_strand_id
1 'polypeptide(L)'
;MTLKNTNNFKTLFILLMLPFLCYTQQTAKISFKDDLNFPKGKMGQIVQETIDMFNANDPEKITQFITKHSKDDILKKFSLRDIQEYLLDNSRKTGGVNFYSVRTYTPPNPDKTIIIVKDNNFDAFYSFVLSFTNTTDYIVDSLWFSSADVPLNVMESDISETEFINKTTVLLNKLSTNDIFSGAVLIAKGNKILFEKAYGEASKRFHVANTINTKFNLGSMNKMFTAIAIMQLAEKEKIALQDPISKYVDESWLSKEITDQITIHHLLSHTSGLGSYFNKTFFTSSRELYRNIDQFKPLVKESTLSFTPGEKYRYSNTGMLLLGVIIQKSSGQDYFEYIKEHIYHPAGMISSDSFEMDEPIENLAIGYIPTANNSTGWKNNIFKHVIKGGPAGGGFSTIKDLHNFALALSNGELVSKSSSELLWTDHIKSGYGYGFTINKSKAGKVVGHGGGFPGLNSQMSMFLDNGYIMVVMSNYDRGADPVAKKIRGWVEILKK
;
A
#
# COMPACT_ATOMS: atom_id res chain seq x y z
N MET A 1 -45.09 -18.70 6.95
CA MET A 1 -44.64 -17.42 7.54
C MET A 1 -43.21 -17.21 7.06
N THR A 2 -43.01 -16.50 5.96
CA THR A 2 -41.79 -16.41 5.15
C THR A 2 -41.01 -15.17 5.60
N LEU A 3 -39.84 -15.42 6.19
CA LEU A 3 -38.85 -14.37 6.50
C LEU A 3 -38.01 -14.11 5.24
N LYS A 4 -38.17 -12.94 4.65
CA LYS A 4 -37.27 -12.40 3.63
C LYS A 4 -36.02 -11.84 4.32
N ASN A 5 -34.91 -12.53 4.18
CA ASN A 5 -33.56 -12.01 4.49
C ASN A 5 -33.00 -11.33 3.26
N THR A 6 -32.95 -10.01 3.28
CA THR A 6 -32.22 -9.20 2.30
C THR A 6 -30.79 -8.97 2.80
N ASN A 7 -29.85 -9.74 2.25
CA ASN A 7 -28.42 -9.55 2.47
C ASN A 7 -27.89 -8.38 1.64
N ASN A 8 -27.64 -7.26 2.30
CA ASN A 8 -26.87 -6.15 1.74
C ASN A 8 -25.39 -6.28 2.16
N PHE A 9 -24.62 -7.14 1.43
CA PHE A 9 -23.17 -7.26 1.55
C PHE A 9 -22.45 -6.72 0.31
N LYS A 10 -22.89 -5.58 -0.23
CA LYS A 10 -22.36 -5.08 -1.51
C LYS A 10 -21.45 -3.85 -1.46
N THR A 11 -21.14 -3.26 -0.30
CA THR A 11 -20.57 -1.90 -0.34
C THR A 11 -19.20 -1.68 0.28
N LEU A 12 -18.53 -2.67 0.88
CA LEU A 12 -17.30 -2.40 1.63
C LEU A 12 -15.99 -2.62 0.87
N PHE A 13 -16.01 -3.08 -0.40
CA PHE A 13 -14.78 -3.47 -1.12
C PHE A 13 -14.43 -2.58 -2.32
N ILE A 14 -15.24 -1.57 -2.66
CA ILE A 14 -15.02 -0.74 -3.87
C ILE A 14 -14.16 0.52 -3.58
N LEU A 15 -13.94 0.90 -2.33
CA LEU A 15 -13.21 2.13 -1.97
C LEU A 15 -11.68 1.97 -1.84
N LEU A 16 -11.13 0.78 -2.09
CA LEU A 16 -9.70 0.48 -1.91
C LEU A 16 -8.88 0.49 -3.21
N MET A 17 -9.52 0.73 -4.37
CA MET A 17 -8.81 0.86 -5.65
C MET A 17 -9.35 2.04 -6.44
N LEU A 18 -9.03 3.27 -6.01
CA LEU A 18 -8.93 4.33 -6.99
C LEU A 18 -7.63 4.09 -7.78
N PRO A 19 -7.71 3.76 -9.07
CA PRO A 19 -6.52 3.72 -9.90
C PRO A 19 -5.94 5.14 -9.93
N PHE A 20 -4.64 5.28 -9.76
CA PHE A 20 -3.90 6.38 -10.32
C PHE A 20 -4.13 6.32 -11.85
N LEU A 21 -5.19 6.93 -12.32
CA LEU A 21 -5.38 7.22 -13.73
C LEU A 21 -4.37 8.29 -14.12
N CYS A 22 -3.19 7.84 -14.55
CA CYS A 22 -2.31 8.66 -15.36
C CYS A 22 -2.98 8.87 -16.72
N TYR A 23 -3.86 9.86 -16.80
CA TYR A 23 -4.28 10.42 -18.08
C TYR A 23 -3.13 11.27 -18.61
N THR A 24 -2.41 10.76 -19.61
CA THR A 24 -1.61 11.59 -20.51
C THR A 24 -2.51 12.25 -21.55
N GLN A 25 -3.40 13.11 -21.13
CA GLN A 25 -3.84 14.24 -21.94
C GLN A 25 -3.00 15.44 -21.49
N GLN A 26 -2.64 16.34 -22.42
CA GLN A 26 -2.13 17.66 -22.09
C GLN A 26 -3.12 18.32 -21.11
N THR A 27 -2.95 18.04 -19.84
CA THR A 27 -3.74 18.64 -18.78
C THR A 27 -3.33 20.10 -18.75
N ALA A 28 -4.25 20.97 -19.13
CA ALA A 28 -4.16 22.37 -18.73
C ALA A 28 -3.71 22.37 -17.27
N LYS A 29 -2.61 23.08 -16.96
CA LYS A 29 -2.10 23.16 -15.59
C LYS A 29 -3.24 23.65 -14.72
N ILE A 30 -3.83 22.76 -13.90
CA ILE A 30 -4.87 23.14 -12.97
C ILE A 30 -4.23 24.15 -12.04
N SER A 31 -4.60 25.43 -12.20
CA SER A 31 -4.09 26.49 -11.33
C SER A 31 -5.01 26.60 -10.13
N PHE A 32 -4.40 26.83 -8.97
CA PHE A 32 -5.14 27.11 -7.76
C PHE A 32 -4.51 28.30 -7.02
N LYS A 33 -5.32 28.92 -6.18
CA LYS A 33 -4.90 29.99 -5.26
C LYS A 33 -5.31 29.60 -3.85
N ASP A 34 -4.40 29.76 -2.90
CA ASP A 34 -4.61 29.57 -1.48
C ASP A 34 -4.80 30.93 -0.79
N ASP A 35 -5.95 31.13 -0.14
CA ASP A 35 -6.18 32.27 0.76
C ASP A 35 -5.89 31.83 2.20
N LEU A 36 -4.86 32.41 2.80
CA LEU A 36 -4.39 32.11 4.15
C LEU A 36 -5.29 32.67 5.24
N ASN A 37 -6.20 33.59 4.89
CA ASN A 37 -7.13 34.16 5.86
C ASN A 37 -8.20 33.15 6.25
N PHE A 38 -8.47 33.06 7.54
CA PHE A 38 -9.56 32.22 8.01
C PHE A 38 -10.89 32.82 7.55
N PRO A 39 -11.83 32.02 6.98
CA PRO A 39 -13.09 32.52 6.46
C PRO A 39 -13.94 33.19 7.55
N LYS A 40 -14.71 34.20 7.18
CA LYS A 40 -15.60 34.93 8.10
C LYS A 40 -17.05 34.47 7.95
N GLY A 41 -17.89 34.86 8.93
CA GLY A 41 -19.30 34.57 8.91
C GLY A 41 -19.66 33.09 8.99
N LYS A 42 -20.79 32.72 8.39
CA LYS A 42 -21.33 31.34 8.44
C LYS A 42 -20.36 30.29 7.85
N MET A 43 -19.62 30.63 6.77
CA MET A 43 -18.59 29.76 6.21
C MET A 43 -17.47 29.51 7.21
N GLY A 44 -16.96 30.57 7.89
CA GLY A 44 -15.92 30.40 8.91
C GLY A 44 -16.38 29.51 10.07
N GLN A 45 -17.63 29.64 10.49
CA GLN A 45 -18.19 28.77 11.51
C GLN A 45 -18.18 27.31 11.07
N ILE A 46 -18.62 26.98 9.84
CA ILE A 46 -18.64 25.61 9.33
C ILE A 46 -17.21 25.05 9.19
N VAL A 47 -16.27 25.84 8.71
CA VAL A 47 -14.86 25.47 8.63
C VAL A 47 -14.30 25.13 10.01
N GLN A 48 -14.55 25.97 11.01
CA GLN A 48 -14.08 25.71 12.39
C GLN A 48 -14.72 24.44 12.95
N GLU A 49 -16.03 24.30 12.83
CA GLU A 49 -16.76 23.13 13.32
C GLU A 49 -16.33 21.83 12.60
N THR A 50 -15.95 21.89 11.31
CA THR A 50 -15.37 20.75 10.57
C THR A 50 -14.05 20.32 11.18
N ILE A 51 -13.16 21.27 11.48
CA ILE A 51 -11.85 21.01 12.09
C ILE A 51 -12.03 20.49 13.51
N ASP A 52 -12.88 21.12 14.30
CA ASP A 52 -13.12 20.73 15.70
C ASP A 52 -13.73 19.34 15.81
N MET A 53 -14.72 19.03 14.95
CA MET A 53 -15.33 17.70 14.84
C MET A 53 -14.28 16.63 14.51
N PHE A 54 -13.41 16.91 13.52
CA PHE A 54 -12.38 15.98 13.12
C PHE A 54 -11.31 15.79 14.21
N ASN A 55 -10.88 16.87 14.86
CA ASN A 55 -9.87 16.85 15.91
C ASN A 55 -10.37 16.22 17.23
N ALA A 56 -11.67 16.25 17.48
CA ALA A 56 -12.26 15.60 18.64
C ALA A 56 -12.08 14.07 18.63
N ASN A 57 -11.93 13.47 17.46
CA ASN A 57 -11.83 12.02 17.26
C ASN A 57 -12.93 11.23 18.00
N ASP A 58 -14.16 11.77 17.96
CA ASP A 58 -15.32 11.31 18.71
C ASP A 58 -16.49 11.05 17.75
N PRO A 59 -17.06 9.81 17.72
CA PRO A 59 -18.19 9.49 16.83
C PRO A 59 -19.44 10.33 17.10
N GLU A 60 -19.67 10.77 18.36
CA GLU A 60 -20.81 11.63 18.70
C GLU A 60 -20.66 13.03 18.11
N LYS A 61 -19.44 13.59 18.09
CA LYS A 61 -19.16 14.88 17.46
C LYS A 61 -19.41 14.84 15.96
N ILE A 62 -19.06 13.74 15.30
CA ILE A 62 -19.35 13.51 13.89
C ILE A 62 -20.86 13.47 13.66
N THR A 63 -21.61 12.75 14.49
CA THR A 63 -23.08 12.69 14.42
C THR A 63 -23.70 14.07 14.59
N GLN A 64 -23.26 14.83 15.60
CA GLN A 64 -23.73 16.19 15.86
C GLN A 64 -23.49 17.12 14.67
N PHE A 65 -22.30 17.06 14.07
CA PHE A 65 -21.96 17.86 12.89
C PHE A 65 -22.87 17.54 11.70
N ILE A 66 -23.06 16.24 11.39
CA ILE A 66 -23.90 15.80 10.28
C ILE A 66 -25.35 16.22 10.50
N THR A 67 -25.91 15.99 11.69
CA THR A 67 -27.29 16.38 12.04
C THR A 67 -27.49 17.88 11.91
N LYS A 68 -26.51 18.69 12.33
CA LYS A 68 -26.56 20.13 12.28
C LYS A 68 -26.48 20.71 10.87
N HIS A 69 -25.61 20.17 10.04
CA HIS A 69 -25.22 20.80 8.78
C HIS A 69 -25.72 20.09 7.53
N SER A 70 -26.11 18.81 7.59
CA SER A 70 -26.41 18.03 6.39
C SER A 70 -27.88 17.76 6.12
N LYS A 71 -28.78 17.94 7.08
CA LYS A 71 -30.25 17.64 6.93
C LYS A 71 -30.49 16.30 6.20
N ASP A 72 -29.79 15.26 6.56
CA ASP A 72 -29.82 13.87 6.00
C ASP A 72 -29.34 13.70 4.56
N ASP A 73 -28.90 14.74 3.84
CA ASP A 73 -28.49 14.60 2.45
C ASP A 73 -27.26 13.72 2.30
N ILE A 74 -26.30 13.83 3.21
CA ILE A 74 -25.13 12.96 3.22
C ILE A 74 -25.48 11.50 3.57
N LEU A 75 -26.49 11.31 4.46
CA LEU A 75 -26.92 9.98 4.90
C LEU A 75 -27.71 9.20 3.84
N LYS A 76 -28.22 9.90 2.80
CA LYS A 76 -28.78 9.25 1.60
C LYS A 76 -27.72 8.55 0.77
N LYS A 77 -26.45 8.99 0.86
CA LYS A 77 -25.32 8.50 0.06
C LYS A 77 -24.45 7.50 0.84
N PHE A 78 -24.25 7.74 2.13
CA PHE A 78 -23.36 6.96 2.99
C PHE A 78 -24.01 6.65 4.32
N SER A 79 -23.75 5.47 4.90
CA SER A 79 -24.22 5.21 6.26
C SER A 79 -23.44 6.07 7.28
N LEU A 80 -24.11 6.47 8.38
CA LEU A 80 -23.46 7.21 9.46
C LEU A 80 -22.22 6.47 9.99
N ARG A 81 -22.32 5.16 10.09
CA ARG A 81 -21.21 4.32 10.54
C ARG A 81 -19.99 4.40 9.60
N ASP A 82 -20.21 4.35 8.29
CA ASP A 82 -19.10 4.43 7.32
C ASP A 82 -18.43 5.81 7.38
N ILE A 83 -19.20 6.88 7.56
CA ILE A 83 -18.66 8.22 7.73
C ILE A 83 -17.83 8.33 9.02
N GLN A 84 -18.36 7.80 10.14
CA GLN A 84 -17.65 7.78 11.41
C GLN A 84 -16.33 6.99 11.30
N GLU A 85 -16.36 5.76 10.80
CA GLU A 85 -15.18 4.92 10.63
C GLU A 85 -14.12 5.62 9.74
N TYR A 86 -14.54 6.26 8.67
CA TYR A 86 -13.66 7.01 7.77
C TYR A 86 -13.00 8.22 8.43
N LEU A 87 -13.78 9.09 9.09
CA LEU A 87 -13.28 10.31 9.72
C LEU A 87 -12.41 10.00 10.95
N LEU A 88 -12.81 9.03 11.79
CA LEU A 88 -12.06 8.62 12.98
C LEU A 88 -10.70 7.99 12.60
N ASP A 89 -10.66 7.14 11.57
CA ASP A 89 -9.40 6.53 11.12
C ASP A 89 -8.43 7.59 10.59
N ASN A 90 -8.93 8.58 9.83
CA ASN A 90 -8.11 9.68 9.33
C ASN A 90 -7.68 10.64 10.46
N SER A 91 -8.56 10.97 11.39
CA SER A 91 -8.22 11.79 12.55
C SER A 91 -7.12 11.15 13.40
N ARG A 92 -7.25 9.87 13.70
CA ARG A 92 -6.21 9.11 14.42
C ARG A 92 -4.87 9.13 13.67
N LYS A 93 -4.85 8.88 12.38
CA LYS A 93 -3.63 8.84 11.56
C LYS A 93 -2.93 10.19 11.48
N THR A 94 -3.69 11.26 11.36
CA THR A 94 -3.16 12.62 11.26
C THR A 94 -2.77 13.21 12.62
N GLY A 95 -3.31 12.65 13.73
CA GLY A 95 -3.18 13.24 15.07
C GLY A 95 -3.92 14.57 15.20
N GLY A 96 -4.96 14.76 14.39
CA GLY A 96 -5.66 16.02 14.20
C GLY A 96 -4.99 16.92 13.15
N VAL A 97 -5.64 18.03 12.86
CA VAL A 97 -5.22 18.97 11.80
C VAL A 97 -5.36 20.43 12.23
N ASN A 98 -4.56 21.31 11.63
CA ASN A 98 -4.68 22.76 11.78
C ASN A 98 -5.07 23.40 10.45
N PHE A 99 -5.90 24.43 10.50
CA PHE A 99 -6.21 25.25 9.33
C PHE A 99 -4.94 25.83 8.70
N TYR A 100 -4.88 25.77 7.36
CA TYR A 100 -3.80 26.42 6.61
C TYR A 100 -4.35 27.49 5.64
N SER A 101 -5.31 27.11 4.76
CA SER A 101 -5.88 28.04 3.77
C SER A 101 -7.24 27.55 3.25
N VAL A 102 -7.92 28.42 2.53
CA VAL A 102 -9.01 28.03 1.62
C VAL A 102 -8.46 28.03 0.18
N ARG A 103 -8.61 26.93 -0.53
CA ARG A 103 -8.13 26.74 -1.90
C ARG A 103 -9.24 26.95 -2.92
N THR A 104 -8.95 27.75 -3.92
CA THR A 104 -9.81 27.94 -5.09
C THR A 104 -9.09 27.49 -6.36
N TYR A 105 -9.70 26.57 -7.09
CA TYR A 105 -9.22 26.14 -8.41
C TYR A 105 -9.77 27.04 -9.53
N THR A 106 -9.12 27.01 -10.67
CA THR A 106 -9.57 27.72 -11.86
C THR A 106 -9.98 26.71 -12.94
N PRO A 107 -11.26 26.70 -13.40
CA PRO A 107 -12.37 27.56 -12.97
C PRO A 107 -12.89 27.25 -11.55
N PRO A 108 -13.42 28.24 -10.81
CA PRO A 108 -13.97 28.02 -9.48
C PRO A 108 -15.26 27.22 -9.51
N ASN A 109 -15.50 26.41 -8.51
CA ASN A 109 -16.78 25.74 -8.28
C ASN A 109 -17.47 26.38 -7.07
N PRO A 110 -18.56 27.13 -7.26
CA PRO A 110 -19.21 27.86 -6.18
C PRO A 110 -19.90 26.96 -5.14
N ASP A 111 -20.23 25.72 -5.53
CA ASP A 111 -20.90 24.75 -4.65
C ASP A 111 -19.92 23.97 -3.78
N LYS A 112 -18.62 24.31 -3.84
CA LYS A 112 -17.57 23.63 -3.07
C LYS A 112 -16.68 24.60 -2.33
N THR A 113 -16.36 24.24 -1.10
CA THR A 113 -15.28 24.88 -0.32
C THR A 113 -14.20 23.83 -0.06
N ILE A 114 -12.96 24.20 -0.39
CA ILE A 114 -11.80 23.33 -0.20
C ILE A 114 -10.91 23.96 0.86
N ILE A 115 -10.89 23.32 2.02
CA ILE A 115 -10.14 23.76 3.19
C ILE A 115 -8.82 22.99 3.19
N ILE A 116 -7.70 23.66 3.05
CA ILE A 116 -6.38 23.07 3.22
C ILE A 116 -6.02 23.07 4.69
N VAL A 117 -5.61 21.92 5.18
CA VAL A 117 -5.18 21.72 6.56
C VAL A 117 -3.81 21.04 6.59
N LYS A 118 -3.07 21.28 7.65
CA LYS A 118 -1.79 20.62 7.90
C LYS A 118 -1.95 19.65 9.07
N ASP A 119 -1.53 18.40 8.91
CA ASP A 119 -1.65 17.40 9.95
C ASP A 119 -0.60 17.54 11.05
N ASN A 120 -0.93 16.99 12.23
CA ASN A 120 -0.06 17.10 13.40
C ASN A 120 1.03 16.01 13.40
N ASN A 121 0.85 14.87 12.76
CA ASN A 121 1.81 13.77 12.82
C ASN A 121 2.92 13.87 11.78
N PHE A 122 2.58 14.19 10.53
CA PHE A 122 3.51 14.14 9.39
C PHE A 122 3.87 15.52 8.84
N ASP A 123 3.27 16.58 9.32
CA ASP A 123 3.37 17.93 8.71
C ASP A 123 2.99 17.90 7.21
N ALA A 124 2.04 17.07 6.84
CA ALA A 124 1.55 16.92 5.48
C ALA A 124 0.27 17.73 5.25
N PHE A 125 0.02 18.09 3.99
CA PHE A 125 -1.17 18.85 3.63
C PHE A 125 -2.29 17.91 3.20
N TYR A 126 -3.48 18.19 3.72
CA TYR A 126 -4.73 17.52 3.39
C TYR A 126 -5.79 18.57 3.04
N SER A 127 -6.87 18.13 2.44
CA SER A 127 -8.03 18.96 2.15
C SER A 127 -9.30 18.36 2.75
N PHE A 128 -10.11 19.19 3.37
CA PHE A 128 -11.55 18.93 3.45
C PHE A 128 -12.22 19.55 2.23
N VAL A 129 -12.98 18.75 1.51
CA VAL A 129 -13.83 19.21 0.42
C VAL A 129 -15.27 19.14 0.88
N LEU A 130 -15.87 20.28 1.15
CA LEU A 130 -17.27 20.43 1.48
C LEU A 130 -18.04 20.79 0.21
N SER A 131 -19.06 20.00 -0.14
CA SER A 131 -20.01 20.34 -1.19
C SER A 131 -21.35 20.74 -0.54
N PHE A 132 -22.07 21.68 -1.15
CA PHE A 132 -23.31 22.21 -0.60
C PHE A 132 -24.45 22.04 -1.60
N THR A 133 -25.64 21.63 -1.12
CA THR A 133 -26.89 21.64 -1.90
C THR A 133 -27.53 23.04 -1.94
N ASN A 134 -27.15 23.88 -0.98
CA ASN A 134 -27.62 25.24 -0.86
C ASN A 134 -26.50 26.12 -0.29
N THR A 135 -26.03 27.07 -1.09
CA THR A 135 -24.97 28.00 -0.71
C THR A 135 -25.47 29.19 0.13
N THR A 136 -26.78 29.43 0.22
CA THR A 136 -27.33 30.43 1.12
C THR A 136 -27.34 29.94 2.56
N ASP A 137 -27.75 28.69 2.77
CA ASP A 137 -27.81 28.05 4.08
C ASP A 137 -26.60 27.18 4.38
N TYR A 138 -25.74 26.94 3.38
CA TYR A 138 -24.56 26.05 3.46
C TYR A 138 -24.91 24.65 3.98
N ILE A 139 -25.94 24.02 3.36
CA ILE A 139 -26.31 22.64 3.70
C ILE A 139 -25.26 21.69 3.08
N VAL A 140 -24.55 20.96 3.91
CA VAL A 140 -23.49 20.04 3.50
C VAL A 140 -24.09 18.80 2.86
N ASP A 141 -23.81 18.58 1.59
CA ASP A 141 -24.20 17.43 0.78
C ASP A 141 -23.14 16.31 0.77
N SER A 142 -21.88 16.71 0.87
CA SER A 142 -20.76 15.76 1.00
C SER A 142 -19.56 16.39 1.72
N LEU A 143 -18.83 15.53 2.43
CA LEU A 143 -17.58 15.86 3.12
C LEU A 143 -16.53 14.81 2.77
N TRP A 144 -15.42 15.25 2.15
CA TRP A 144 -14.31 14.39 1.84
C TRP A 144 -13.03 14.91 2.49
N PHE A 145 -12.17 13.98 2.94
CA PHE A 145 -10.84 14.28 3.47
C PHE A 145 -9.82 13.53 2.63
N SER A 146 -8.85 14.21 2.04
CA SER A 146 -7.86 13.61 1.15
C SER A 146 -6.52 14.35 1.20
N SER A 147 -5.45 13.72 0.71
CA SER A 147 -4.17 14.41 0.52
C SER A 147 -4.36 15.60 -0.42
N ALA A 148 -3.68 16.71 -0.11
CA ALA A 148 -3.67 17.92 -0.92
C ALA A 148 -2.27 18.19 -1.50
N ASP A 149 -2.24 18.86 -2.65
CA ASP A 149 -1.00 19.41 -3.17
C ASP A 149 -0.43 20.44 -2.19
N VAL A 150 0.90 20.45 -2.07
CA VAL A 150 1.61 21.42 -1.23
C VAL A 150 1.26 22.84 -1.68
N PRO A 151 0.90 23.76 -0.75
CA PRO A 151 0.63 25.14 -1.09
C PRO A 151 1.83 25.81 -1.79
N LEU A 152 1.58 26.67 -2.79
CA LEU A 152 2.62 27.27 -3.63
C LEU A 152 3.60 28.15 -2.87
N ASN A 153 3.20 28.67 -1.71
CA ASN A 153 4.05 29.50 -0.83
C ASN A 153 4.91 28.67 0.13
N VAL A 154 4.76 27.34 0.16
CA VAL A 154 5.60 26.44 0.96
C VAL A 154 6.77 25.99 0.11
N MET A 155 7.93 26.52 0.39
CA MET A 155 9.19 26.12 -0.25
C MET A 155 9.91 25.12 0.65
N GLU A 156 10.21 23.94 0.12
CA GLU A 156 11.10 22.99 0.78
C GLU A 156 12.54 23.37 0.41
N SER A 157 13.37 23.65 1.43
CA SER A 157 14.81 23.87 1.23
C SER A 157 15.56 22.54 1.21
N ASP A 158 16.65 22.50 0.46
CA ASP A 158 17.56 21.36 0.49
C ASP A 158 18.10 21.13 1.90
N ILE A 159 18.15 19.87 2.30
CA ILE A 159 18.61 19.42 3.62
C ILE A 159 19.91 18.61 3.52
N SER A 160 20.72 18.64 4.58
CA SER A 160 21.89 17.77 4.71
C SER A 160 21.50 16.33 5.08
N GLU A 161 22.39 15.34 4.84
CA GLU A 161 22.20 13.95 5.30
C GLU A 161 21.98 13.86 6.81
N THR A 162 22.71 14.65 7.60
CA THR A 162 22.54 14.71 9.05
C THR A 162 21.16 15.23 9.45
N GLU A 163 20.68 16.27 8.79
CA GLU A 163 19.35 16.83 9.05
C GLU A 163 18.25 15.84 8.64
N PHE A 164 18.43 15.13 7.52
CA PHE A 164 17.54 14.07 7.08
C PHE A 164 17.36 12.97 8.14
N ILE A 165 18.47 12.48 8.69
CA ILE A 165 18.45 11.44 9.73
C ILE A 165 17.82 11.95 11.02
N ASN A 166 18.11 13.20 11.41
CA ASN A 166 17.49 13.85 12.58
C ASN A 166 15.97 13.98 12.39
N LYS A 167 15.52 14.49 11.24
CA LYS A 167 14.07 14.58 10.91
C LYS A 167 13.39 13.20 10.95
N THR A 168 14.04 12.16 10.41
CA THR A 168 13.54 10.79 10.45
C THR A 168 13.39 10.31 11.90
N THR A 169 14.40 10.55 12.73
CA THR A 169 14.39 10.17 14.15
C THR A 169 13.25 10.85 14.91
N VAL A 170 13.11 12.17 14.75
CA VAL A 170 12.04 12.94 15.39
C VAL A 170 10.66 12.47 14.97
N LEU A 171 10.45 12.25 13.67
CA LEU A 171 9.20 11.75 13.14
C LEU A 171 8.84 10.39 13.76
N LEU A 172 9.74 9.42 13.69
CA LEU A 172 9.45 8.05 14.14
C LEU A 172 9.26 7.97 15.66
N ASN A 173 10.01 8.74 16.45
CA ASN A 173 9.79 8.84 17.89
C ASN A 173 8.37 9.37 18.17
N LYS A 174 7.95 10.45 17.51
CA LYS A 174 6.61 11.05 17.65
C LYS A 174 5.51 10.05 17.29
N LEU A 175 5.63 9.39 16.12
CA LEU A 175 4.63 8.42 15.66
C LEU A 175 4.53 7.19 16.58
N SER A 176 5.65 6.72 17.11
CA SER A 176 5.68 5.61 18.06
C SER A 176 5.06 5.99 19.41
N THR A 177 5.38 7.18 19.94
CA THR A 177 4.78 7.67 21.17
C THR A 177 3.26 7.83 21.07
N ASN A 178 2.77 8.23 19.90
CA ASN A 178 1.34 8.39 19.62
C ASN A 178 0.64 7.06 19.20
N ASP A 179 1.33 5.92 19.26
CA ASP A 179 0.84 4.61 18.83
C ASP A 179 0.33 4.58 17.36
N ILE A 180 0.96 5.38 16.48
CA ILE A 180 0.67 5.47 15.05
C ILE A 180 1.59 4.58 14.22
N PHE A 181 2.82 4.38 14.68
CA PHE A 181 3.80 3.52 14.03
C PHE A 181 4.37 2.48 15.00
N SER A 182 4.30 1.23 14.59
CA SER A 182 4.96 0.08 15.20
C SER A 182 5.63 -0.71 14.08
N GLY A 183 6.95 -0.93 14.17
CA GLY A 183 7.69 -1.55 13.08
C GLY A 183 9.17 -1.27 13.13
N ALA A 184 9.85 -1.42 12.00
CA ALA A 184 11.28 -1.14 11.86
C ALA A 184 11.57 -0.37 10.57
N VAL A 185 12.60 0.48 10.59
CA VAL A 185 13.03 1.33 9.48
C VAL A 185 14.53 1.19 9.29
N LEU A 186 14.95 1.02 8.02
CA LEU A 186 16.34 1.08 7.60
C LEU A 186 16.47 2.08 6.44
N ILE A 187 17.49 2.93 6.51
CA ILE A 187 17.91 3.82 5.44
C ILE A 187 19.40 3.61 5.24
N ALA A 188 19.80 3.35 4.01
CA ALA A 188 21.19 3.15 3.64
C ALA A 188 21.53 3.91 2.36
N LYS A 189 22.82 4.12 2.12
CA LYS A 189 23.39 4.54 0.84
C LYS A 189 24.42 3.50 0.39
N GLY A 190 24.04 2.68 -0.58
CA GLY A 190 24.77 1.45 -0.87
C GLY A 190 24.89 0.59 0.39
N ASN A 191 26.11 0.14 0.71
CA ASN A 191 26.41 -0.67 1.90
C ASN A 191 26.40 0.09 3.22
N LYS A 192 26.44 1.44 3.18
CA LYS A 192 26.51 2.27 4.38
C LYS A 192 25.11 2.46 4.97
N ILE A 193 24.83 1.82 6.11
CA ILE A 193 23.62 2.06 6.89
C ILE A 193 23.73 3.44 7.54
N LEU A 194 22.74 4.32 7.29
CA LEU A 194 22.63 5.67 7.83
C LEU A 194 21.66 5.73 9.00
N PHE A 195 20.64 4.86 8.98
CA PHE A 195 19.64 4.75 10.01
C PHE A 195 19.10 3.31 10.07
N GLU A 196 19.02 2.75 11.28
CA GLU A 196 18.43 1.44 11.54
C GLU A 196 17.82 1.44 12.92
N LYS A 197 16.49 1.33 13.03
CA LYS A 197 15.81 1.36 14.32
C LYS A 197 14.43 0.71 14.26
N ALA A 198 14.01 0.13 15.39
CA ALA A 198 12.69 -0.44 15.59
C ALA A 198 11.89 0.34 16.64
N TYR A 199 10.57 0.28 16.55
CA TYR A 199 9.63 1.04 17.35
C TYR A 199 8.37 0.21 17.65
N GLY A 200 7.72 0.48 18.77
CA GLY A 200 6.47 -0.17 19.17
C GLY A 200 6.65 -1.64 19.53
N GLU A 201 5.59 -2.41 19.45
CA GLU A 201 5.52 -3.78 19.94
C GLU A 201 5.28 -4.80 18.81
N ALA A 202 6.10 -5.85 18.77
CA ALA A 202 5.88 -7.05 17.95
C ALA A 202 4.65 -7.85 18.44
N SER A 203 4.41 -7.80 19.75
CA SER A 203 3.22 -8.39 20.37
C SER A 203 2.67 -7.47 21.47
N LYS A 204 1.53 -6.83 21.21
CA LYS A 204 0.80 -6.05 22.22
C LYS A 204 0.28 -6.93 23.36
N ARG A 205 -0.05 -8.19 23.07
CA ARG A 205 -0.56 -9.12 24.09
C ARG A 205 0.45 -9.41 25.19
N PHE A 206 1.72 -9.51 24.83
CA PHE A 206 2.81 -9.91 25.73
C PHE A 206 3.80 -8.77 25.99
N HIS A 207 3.53 -7.56 25.49
CA HIS A 207 4.41 -6.40 25.60
C HIS A 207 5.82 -6.68 25.11
N VAL A 208 5.95 -7.43 24.00
CA VAL A 208 7.23 -7.72 23.35
C VAL A 208 7.55 -6.58 22.37
N ALA A 209 8.63 -5.87 22.63
CA ALA A 209 9.08 -4.78 21.74
C ALA A 209 9.51 -5.30 20.37
N ASN A 210 9.31 -4.50 19.33
CA ASN A 210 9.97 -4.71 18.03
C ASN A 210 11.48 -4.46 18.18
N THR A 211 12.26 -5.25 17.47
CA THR A 211 13.71 -5.10 17.32
C THR A 211 14.08 -5.03 15.84
N ILE A 212 15.32 -4.72 15.51
CA ILE A 212 15.82 -4.76 14.14
C ILE A 212 15.81 -6.18 13.54
N ASN A 213 15.73 -7.20 14.41
CA ASN A 213 15.63 -8.63 14.03
C ASN A 213 14.17 -9.12 13.96
N THR A 214 13.20 -8.26 14.22
CA THR A 214 11.77 -8.62 14.08
C THR A 214 11.46 -8.94 12.63
N LYS A 215 10.84 -10.09 12.41
CA LYS A 215 10.36 -10.55 11.10
C LYS A 215 8.96 -10.00 10.86
N PHE A 216 8.84 -9.12 9.88
CA PHE A 216 7.56 -8.53 9.49
C PHE A 216 7.04 -9.17 8.23
N ASN A 217 5.71 -9.21 8.10
CA ASN A 217 5.09 -9.71 6.88
C ASN A 217 5.35 -8.78 5.70
N LEU A 218 5.77 -9.37 4.60
CA LEU A 218 6.14 -8.69 3.35
C LEU A 218 4.93 -8.15 2.58
N GLY A 219 3.76 -8.79 2.75
CA GLY A 219 2.63 -8.52 1.86
C GLY A 219 3.03 -8.64 0.39
N SER A 220 2.58 -7.72 -0.44
CA SER A 220 2.85 -7.75 -1.88
C SER A 220 4.32 -7.53 -2.28
N MET A 221 5.21 -7.16 -1.37
CA MET A 221 6.65 -7.09 -1.68
C MET A 221 7.22 -8.44 -2.17
N ASN A 222 6.59 -9.55 -1.78
CA ASN A 222 6.98 -10.90 -2.24
C ASN A 222 6.90 -11.06 -3.77
N LYS A 223 6.13 -10.20 -4.47
CA LYS A 223 6.07 -10.20 -5.94
C LYS A 223 7.41 -9.92 -6.60
N MET A 224 8.29 -9.16 -5.93
CA MET A 224 9.65 -8.91 -6.42
C MET A 224 10.44 -10.21 -6.54
N PHE A 225 10.36 -11.08 -5.53
CA PHE A 225 11.04 -12.38 -5.54
C PHE A 225 10.47 -13.31 -6.61
N THR A 226 9.14 -13.36 -6.75
CA THR A 226 8.47 -14.13 -7.82
C THR A 226 8.92 -13.68 -9.21
N ALA A 227 9.00 -12.37 -9.44
CA ALA A 227 9.44 -11.83 -10.73
C ALA A 227 10.92 -12.15 -11.01
N ILE A 228 11.79 -12.06 -9.99
CA ILE A 228 13.20 -12.43 -10.11
C ILE A 228 13.35 -13.92 -10.43
N ALA A 229 12.59 -14.80 -9.77
CA ALA A 229 12.61 -16.24 -10.06
C ALA A 229 12.22 -16.53 -11.52
N ILE A 230 11.21 -15.85 -12.05
CA ILE A 230 10.83 -15.94 -13.48
C ILE A 230 11.98 -15.47 -14.39
N MET A 231 12.64 -14.35 -14.04
CA MET A 231 13.76 -13.86 -14.84
C MET A 231 14.96 -14.82 -14.80
N GLN A 232 15.26 -15.45 -13.65
CA GLN A 232 16.30 -16.48 -13.54
C GLN A 232 15.99 -17.69 -14.43
N LEU A 233 14.72 -18.12 -14.50
CA LEU A 233 14.30 -19.21 -15.38
C LEU A 233 14.37 -18.81 -16.86
N ALA A 234 14.09 -17.57 -17.18
CA ALA A 234 14.22 -17.03 -18.54
C ALA A 234 15.70 -16.94 -18.96
N GLU A 235 16.61 -16.50 -18.08
CA GLU A 235 18.05 -16.49 -18.32
C GLU A 235 18.64 -17.90 -18.54
N LYS A 236 18.04 -18.91 -17.89
CA LYS A 236 18.38 -20.32 -18.07
C LYS A 236 17.69 -20.98 -19.26
N GLU A 237 17.01 -20.21 -20.10
CA GLU A 237 16.22 -20.68 -21.26
C GLU A 237 15.16 -21.76 -20.93
N LYS A 238 14.73 -21.85 -19.66
CA LYS A 238 13.67 -22.76 -19.23
C LYS A 238 12.29 -22.30 -19.65
N ILE A 239 12.11 -20.99 -19.84
CA ILE A 239 10.89 -20.32 -20.26
C ILE A 239 11.22 -19.13 -21.17
N ALA A 240 10.28 -18.71 -22.02
CA ALA A 240 10.34 -17.45 -22.72
C ALA A 240 9.20 -16.52 -22.22
N LEU A 241 9.49 -15.22 -22.04
CA LEU A 241 8.51 -14.28 -21.49
C LEU A 241 7.26 -14.15 -22.37
N GLN A 242 7.37 -14.45 -23.64
CA GLN A 242 6.25 -14.45 -24.61
C GLN A 242 5.58 -15.81 -24.75
N ASP A 243 6.01 -16.83 -24.00
CA ASP A 243 5.32 -18.09 -24.00
C ASP A 243 3.87 -17.94 -23.51
N PRO A 244 2.88 -18.56 -24.19
CA PRO A 244 1.55 -18.70 -23.65
C PRO A 244 1.62 -19.55 -22.39
N ILE A 245 0.89 -19.14 -21.35
CA ILE A 245 0.95 -19.84 -20.06
C ILE A 245 0.36 -21.26 -20.13
N SER A 246 -0.40 -21.60 -21.17
CA SER A 246 -0.90 -22.96 -21.42
C SER A 246 0.20 -24.02 -21.53
N LYS A 247 1.45 -23.63 -21.79
CA LYS A 247 2.60 -24.55 -21.73
C LYS A 247 2.89 -25.07 -20.32
N TYR A 248 2.48 -24.34 -19.29
CA TYR A 248 2.87 -24.57 -17.89
C TYR A 248 1.68 -24.74 -16.94
N VAL A 249 0.55 -24.11 -17.25
CA VAL A 249 -0.68 -24.05 -16.45
C VAL A 249 -1.74 -24.88 -17.13
N ASP A 250 -2.09 -26.01 -16.55
CA ASP A 250 -3.08 -26.93 -17.08
C ASP A 250 -4.53 -26.52 -16.74
N GLU A 251 -5.49 -27.27 -17.31
CA GLU A 251 -6.93 -27.00 -17.17
C GLU A 251 -7.47 -27.21 -15.74
N SER A 252 -6.68 -27.78 -14.83
CA SER A 252 -7.06 -27.82 -13.41
C SER A 252 -7.03 -26.44 -12.76
N TRP A 253 -6.28 -25.50 -13.35
CA TRP A 253 -6.15 -24.11 -12.91
C TRP A 253 -7.10 -23.18 -13.67
N LEU A 254 -7.05 -23.18 -14.99
CA LEU A 254 -7.82 -22.32 -15.89
C LEU A 254 -8.10 -23.05 -17.19
N SER A 255 -9.19 -22.70 -17.88
CA SER A 255 -9.47 -23.25 -19.20
C SER A 255 -8.34 -22.95 -20.20
N LYS A 256 -8.14 -23.87 -21.13
CA LYS A 256 -7.14 -23.71 -22.20
C LYS A 256 -7.40 -22.45 -23.05
N GLU A 257 -8.67 -22.12 -23.28
CA GLU A 257 -9.07 -20.91 -23.99
C GLU A 257 -8.49 -19.63 -23.34
N ILE A 258 -8.47 -19.55 -22.02
CA ILE A 258 -7.91 -18.40 -21.28
C ILE A 258 -6.38 -18.46 -21.28
N THR A 259 -5.80 -19.63 -21.01
CA THR A 259 -4.34 -19.76 -20.85
C THR A 259 -3.57 -19.61 -22.16
N ASP A 260 -4.17 -19.90 -23.32
CA ASP A 260 -3.57 -19.67 -24.65
C ASP A 260 -3.45 -18.17 -24.99
N GLN A 261 -4.29 -17.31 -24.40
CA GLN A 261 -4.29 -15.86 -24.66
C GLN A 261 -3.30 -15.08 -23.79
N ILE A 262 -2.88 -15.67 -22.66
CA ILE A 262 -2.05 -14.98 -21.67
C ILE A 262 -0.60 -15.44 -21.83
N THR A 263 0.34 -14.48 -21.86
CA THR A 263 1.78 -14.77 -21.81
C THR A 263 2.35 -14.53 -20.41
N ILE A 264 3.55 -15.06 -20.13
CA ILE A 264 4.29 -14.78 -18.90
C ILE A 264 4.51 -13.25 -18.73
N HIS A 265 4.81 -12.54 -19.82
CA HIS A 265 4.88 -11.08 -19.86
C HIS A 265 3.60 -10.42 -19.33
N HIS A 266 2.43 -10.90 -19.77
CA HIS A 266 1.14 -10.35 -19.32
C HIS A 266 0.92 -10.56 -17.81
N LEU A 267 1.39 -11.67 -17.24
CA LEU A 267 1.30 -11.92 -15.80
C LEU A 267 2.22 -10.97 -15.01
N LEU A 268 3.49 -10.86 -15.43
CA LEU A 268 4.51 -10.02 -14.80
C LEU A 268 4.15 -8.54 -14.80
N SER A 269 3.56 -8.05 -15.91
CA SER A 269 3.21 -6.63 -16.11
C SER A 269 1.80 -6.27 -15.63
N HIS A 270 1.06 -7.23 -15.06
CA HIS A 270 -0.35 -7.05 -14.66
C HIS A 270 -1.29 -6.63 -15.80
N THR A 271 -1.04 -7.17 -17.00
CA THR A 271 -1.85 -6.90 -18.20
C THR A 271 -2.64 -8.12 -18.68
N SER A 272 -2.72 -9.16 -17.86
CA SER A 272 -3.39 -10.43 -18.23
C SER A 272 -4.92 -10.35 -18.31
N GLY A 273 -5.55 -9.32 -17.76
CA GLY A 273 -7.02 -9.27 -17.61
C GLY A 273 -7.57 -10.09 -16.43
N LEU A 274 -6.73 -10.90 -15.78
CA LEU A 274 -7.10 -11.65 -14.57
C LEU A 274 -7.27 -10.73 -13.36
N GLY A 275 -8.15 -11.13 -12.44
CA GLY A 275 -8.42 -10.42 -11.19
C GLY A 275 -7.57 -10.90 -10.00
N SER A 276 -8.25 -11.14 -8.88
CA SER A 276 -7.62 -11.58 -7.64
C SER A 276 -8.35 -12.79 -7.06
N TYR A 277 -7.61 -13.78 -6.61
CA TYR A 277 -8.14 -14.92 -5.85
C TYR A 277 -8.66 -14.55 -4.46
N PHE A 278 -8.43 -13.33 -4.00
CA PHE A 278 -9.11 -12.76 -2.82
C PHE A 278 -10.58 -12.46 -3.14
N ASN A 279 -11.34 -13.52 -3.41
CA ASN A 279 -12.76 -13.46 -3.73
C ASN A 279 -13.63 -13.87 -2.52
N LYS A 280 -14.96 -13.96 -2.72
CA LYS A 280 -15.88 -14.33 -1.67
C LYS A 280 -15.53 -15.68 -1.04
N THR A 281 -15.19 -16.69 -1.85
CA THR A 281 -14.81 -18.03 -1.38
C THR A 281 -13.61 -17.97 -0.48
N PHE A 282 -12.55 -17.22 -0.85
CA PHE A 282 -11.39 -16.99 0.01
C PHE A 282 -11.80 -16.37 1.35
N PHE A 283 -12.62 -15.32 1.35
CA PHE A 283 -12.98 -14.60 2.58
C PHE A 283 -13.96 -15.37 3.48
N THR A 284 -14.64 -16.38 2.99
CA THR A 284 -15.59 -17.21 3.75
C THR A 284 -15.04 -18.59 4.12
N SER A 285 -13.88 -19.01 3.58
CA SER A 285 -13.21 -20.25 3.91
C SER A 285 -12.21 -20.10 5.05
N SER A 286 -11.79 -21.21 5.67
CA SER A 286 -10.68 -21.20 6.62
C SER A 286 -9.37 -20.85 5.92
N ARG A 287 -8.55 -19.99 6.54
CA ARG A 287 -7.22 -19.65 6.03
C ARG A 287 -6.24 -20.81 6.08
N GLU A 288 -6.47 -21.75 6.97
CA GLU A 288 -5.70 -22.99 7.11
C GLU A 288 -5.64 -23.84 5.86
N LEU A 289 -6.63 -23.69 4.95
CA LEU A 289 -6.71 -24.42 3.68
C LEU A 289 -5.64 -24.00 2.65
N TYR A 290 -4.86 -22.93 2.89
CA TYR A 290 -3.97 -22.34 1.88
C TYR A 290 -2.50 -22.38 2.32
N ARG A 291 -1.92 -23.60 2.40
CA ARG A 291 -0.51 -23.83 2.81
C ARG A 291 0.43 -24.07 1.63
N ASN A 292 -0.10 -24.50 0.49
CA ASN A 292 0.67 -24.68 -0.75
C ASN A 292 -0.07 -24.07 -1.94
N ILE A 293 0.64 -23.90 -3.05
CA ILE A 293 0.11 -23.22 -4.24
C ILE A 293 -1.12 -23.96 -4.80
N ASP A 294 -1.11 -25.29 -4.87
CA ASP A 294 -2.19 -26.06 -5.47
C ASP A 294 -3.54 -25.91 -4.75
N GLN A 295 -3.51 -25.59 -3.47
CA GLN A 295 -4.73 -25.38 -2.68
C GLN A 295 -5.51 -24.12 -3.09
N PHE A 296 -4.90 -23.23 -3.86
CA PHE A 296 -5.58 -22.06 -4.43
C PHE A 296 -6.35 -22.34 -5.72
N LYS A 297 -6.22 -23.53 -6.32
CA LYS A 297 -6.93 -23.92 -7.58
C LYS A 297 -8.42 -23.60 -7.55
N PRO A 298 -9.19 -23.96 -6.50
CA PRO A 298 -10.63 -23.69 -6.45
C PRO A 298 -10.98 -22.19 -6.48
N LEU A 299 -10.05 -21.31 -6.08
CA LEU A 299 -10.25 -19.86 -6.07
C LEU A 299 -10.01 -19.22 -7.45
N VAL A 300 -9.31 -19.93 -8.34
CA VAL A 300 -8.83 -19.42 -9.63
C VAL A 300 -9.59 -20.03 -10.80
N LYS A 301 -10.02 -21.27 -10.68
CA LYS A 301 -10.58 -22.07 -11.79
C LYS A 301 -11.70 -21.38 -12.59
N GLU A 302 -12.56 -20.64 -11.93
CA GLU A 302 -13.68 -19.92 -12.53
C GLU A 302 -13.34 -18.46 -12.89
N SER A 303 -12.05 -18.10 -12.95
CA SER A 303 -11.64 -16.74 -13.29
C SER A 303 -11.89 -16.45 -14.77
N THR A 304 -12.32 -15.23 -15.06
CA THR A 304 -12.56 -14.73 -16.42
C THR A 304 -11.66 -13.52 -16.69
N LEU A 305 -11.46 -13.22 -17.97
CA LEU A 305 -10.73 -12.03 -18.39
C LEU A 305 -11.67 -10.81 -18.39
N SER A 306 -11.21 -9.71 -17.82
CA SER A 306 -11.94 -8.43 -17.81
C SER A 306 -11.66 -7.56 -19.05
N PHE A 307 -10.62 -7.92 -19.80
CA PHE A 307 -10.20 -7.30 -21.07
C PHE A 307 -9.19 -8.22 -21.77
N THR A 308 -8.93 -7.98 -23.04
CA THR A 308 -7.96 -8.74 -23.84
C THR A 308 -6.55 -8.57 -23.24
N PRO A 309 -5.80 -9.68 -22.99
CA PRO A 309 -4.45 -9.61 -22.48
C PRO A 309 -3.54 -8.64 -23.25
N GLY A 310 -2.82 -7.81 -22.57
CA GLY A 310 -1.97 -6.74 -23.12
C GLY A 310 -2.67 -5.39 -23.31
N GLU A 311 -4.01 -5.32 -23.28
CA GLU A 311 -4.76 -4.09 -23.59
C GLU A 311 -4.69 -3.03 -22.46
N LYS A 312 -4.79 -3.47 -21.21
CA LYS A 312 -4.91 -2.59 -20.03
C LYS A 312 -4.13 -3.11 -18.84
N TYR A 313 -3.79 -2.20 -17.94
CA TYR A 313 -3.25 -2.54 -16.63
C TYR A 313 -4.38 -2.86 -15.63
N ARG A 314 -4.26 -3.99 -14.96
CA ARG A 314 -5.06 -4.36 -13.79
C ARG A 314 -4.24 -5.23 -12.85
N TYR A 315 -3.89 -4.67 -11.71
CA TYR A 315 -3.14 -5.42 -10.68
C TYR A 315 -3.81 -6.77 -10.37
N SER A 316 -3.06 -7.86 -10.49
CA SER A 316 -3.58 -9.23 -10.42
C SER A 316 -2.80 -10.11 -9.46
N ASN A 317 -3.41 -10.46 -8.32
CA ASN A 317 -2.85 -11.48 -7.43
C ASN A 317 -2.96 -12.88 -8.04
N THR A 318 -4.03 -13.16 -8.82
CA THR A 318 -4.16 -14.42 -9.56
C THR A 318 -3.03 -14.58 -10.57
N GLY A 319 -2.66 -13.51 -11.29
CA GLY A 319 -1.55 -13.56 -12.23
C GLY A 319 -0.22 -13.93 -11.55
N MET A 320 0.06 -13.32 -10.39
CA MET A 320 1.28 -13.64 -9.63
C MET A 320 1.26 -15.06 -9.05
N LEU A 321 0.10 -15.56 -8.62
CA LEU A 321 -0.04 -16.95 -8.18
C LEU A 321 0.31 -17.92 -9.32
N LEU A 322 -0.17 -17.66 -10.54
CA LEU A 322 0.14 -18.48 -11.71
C LEU A 322 1.62 -18.43 -12.11
N LEU A 323 2.33 -17.32 -11.86
CA LEU A 323 3.79 -17.29 -11.99
C LEU A 323 4.46 -18.28 -11.03
N GLY A 324 3.93 -18.45 -9.83
CA GLY A 324 4.39 -19.49 -8.91
C GLY A 324 4.20 -20.91 -9.45
N VAL A 325 3.07 -21.17 -10.09
CA VAL A 325 2.83 -22.44 -10.78
C VAL A 325 3.84 -22.66 -11.91
N ILE A 326 4.13 -21.63 -12.70
CA ILE A 326 5.13 -21.66 -13.77
C ILE A 326 6.52 -21.93 -13.19
N ILE A 327 6.89 -21.31 -12.08
CA ILE A 327 8.19 -21.57 -11.41
C ILE A 327 8.29 -23.05 -11.01
N GLN A 328 7.28 -23.61 -10.35
CA GLN A 328 7.28 -25.03 -9.97
C GLN A 328 7.39 -25.94 -11.19
N LYS A 329 6.60 -25.69 -12.24
CA LYS A 329 6.57 -26.51 -13.43
C LYS A 329 7.89 -26.49 -14.22
N SER A 330 8.51 -25.30 -14.31
CA SER A 330 9.71 -25.10 -15.14
C SER A 330 11.01 -25.44 -14.41
N SER A 331 11.04 -25.31 -13.09
CA SER A 331 12.20 -25.66 -12.27
C SER A 331 12.21 -27.12 -11.84
N GLY A 332 11.03 -27.72 -11.67
CA GLY A 332 10.86 -29.03 -11.02
C GLY A 332 10.99 -28.96 -9.50
N GLN A 333 11.06 -27.77 -8.90
CA GLN A 333 11.17 -27.53 -7.46
C GLN A 333 9.86 -26.94 -6.92
N ASP A 334 9.58 -27.14 -5.64
CA ASP A 334 8.55 -26.37 -4.93
C ASP A 334 8.87 -24.86 -4.98
N TYR A 335 7.84 -24.02 -5.05
CA TYR A 335 8.01 -22.56 -5.14
C TYR A 335 8.79 -21.99 -3.96
N PHE A 336 8.46 -22.43 -2.76
CA PHE A 336 9.08 -21.90 -1.53
C PHE A 336 10.56 -22.29 -1.45
N GLU A 337 10.86 -23.53 -1.78
CA GLU A 337 12.25 -24.02 -1.84
C GLU A 337 13.05 -23.31 -2.93
N TYR A 338 12.44 -23.06 -4.11
CA TYR A 338 13.09 -22.29 -5.18
C TYR A 338 13.44 -20.87 -4.72
N ILE A 339 12.50 -20.14 -4.10
CA ILE A 339 12.74 -18.77 -3.61
C ILE A 339 13.86 -18.78 -2.55
N LYS A 340 13.82 -19.72 -1.64
CA LYS A 340 14.82 -19.85 -0.57
C LYS A 340 16.22 -20.12 -1.13
N GLU A 341 16.34 -21.10 -2.00
CA GLU A 341 17.63 -21.54 -2.55
C GLU A 341 18.23 -20.53 -3.53
N HIS A 342 17.39 -19.93 -4.40
CA HIS A 342 17.87 -19.12 -5.52
C HIS A 342 17.78 -17.61 -5.29
N ILE A 343 17.11 -17.17 -4.23
CA ILE A 343 16.97 -15.74 -3.92
C ILE A 343 17.42 -15.43 -2.50
N TYR A 344 16.82 -16.05 -1.48
CA TYR A 344 17.12 -15.70 -0.09
C TYR A 344 18.56 -16.05 0.29
N HIS A 345 19.01 -17.27 0.01
CA HIS A 345 20.38 -17.67 0.34
C HIS A 345 21.44 -16.85 -0.42
N PRO A 346 21.39 -16.69 -1.76
CA PRO A 346 22.36 -15.87 -2.49
C PRO A 346 22.37 -14.40 -2.04
N ALA A 347 21.22 -13.85 -1.68
CA ALA A 347 21.14 -12.48 -1.16
C ALA A 347 21.52 -12.34 0.32
N GLY A 348 21.86 -13.41 1.02
CA GLY A 348 22.18 -13.39 2.45
C GLY A 348 20.97 -13.04 3.34
N MET A 349 19.76 -13.37 2.92
CA MET A 349 18.49 -13.13 3.64
C MET A 349 18.21 -14.28 4.63
N ILE A 350 19.03 -14.44 5.64
CA ILE A 350 19.01 -15.61 6.54
C ILE A 350 17.80 -15.66 7.50
N SER A 351 17.08 -14.57 7.65
CA SER A 351 15.92 -14.46 8.54
C SER A 351 14.59 -14.39 7.78
N SER A 352 14.62 -14.64 6.45
CA SER A 352 13.46 -14.53 5.57
C SER A 352 12.97 -15.90 5.14
N ASP A 353 11.66 -16.12 5.23
CA ASP A 353 11.00 -17.32 4.70
C ASP A 353 9.49 -17.11 4.58
N SER A 354 8.81 -18.04 3.92
CA SER A 354 7.35 -18.16 3.94
C SER A 354 6.90 -18.98 5.16
N PHE A 355 7.19 -18.47 6.36
CA PHE A 355 6.79 -19.11 7.61
C PHE A 355 5.27 -19.29 7.68
N GLU A 356 4.82 -20.40 8.25
CA GLU A 356 3.41 -20.62 8.56
C GLU A 356 3.04 -19.89 9.87
N MET A 357 1.92 -19.18 9.88
CA MET A 357 1.55 -18.30 11.01
C MET A 357 1.15 -19.05 12.27
N ASP A 358 0.91 -20.35 12.21
CA ASP A 358 0.62 -21.22 13.34
C ASP A 358 1.87 -21.93 13.89
N GLU A 359 3.05 -21.69 13.28
CA GLU A 359 4.32 -22.15 13.82
C GLU A 359 4.91 -21.13 14.81
N PRO A 360 5.58 -21.60 15.88
CA PRO A 360 6.20 -20.73 16.88
C PRO A 360 7.54 -20.18 16.38
N ILE A 361 7.50 -19.31 15.39
CA ILE A 361 8.69 -18.69 14.78
C ILE A 361 9.18 -17.54 15.67
N GLU A 362 10.45 -17.61 16.05
CA GLU A 362 11.11 -16.60 16.85
C GLU A 362 11.11 -15.22 16.14
N ASN A 363 10.84 -14.17 16.91
CA ASN A 363 10.82 -12.78 16.46
C ASN A 363 9.78 -12.47 15.35
N LEU A 364 8.72 -13.27 15.21
CA LEU A 364 7.65 -13.00 14.25
C LEU A 364 6.67 -11.97 14.83
N ALA A 365 6.49 -10.84 14.13
CA ALA A 365 5.55 -9.81 14.54
C ALA A 365 4.09 -10.23 14.30
N ILE A 366 3.23 -9.96 15.28
CA ILE A 366 1.77 -10.06 15.14
C ILE A 366 1.25 -8.76 14.52
N GLY A 367 0.41 -8.86 13.50
CA GLY A 367 -0.20 -7.71 12.86
C GLY A 367 -1.42 -7.18 13.61
N TYR A 368 -1.63 -5.85 13.61
CA TYR A 368 -2.69 -5.17 14.35
C TYR A 368 -3.51 -4.23 13.46
N ILE A 369 -4.83 -4.32 13.63
CA ILE A 369 -5.83 -3.51 12.95
C ILE A 369 -6.46 -2.58 13.99
N PRO A 370 -6.49 -1.26 13.80
CA PRO A 370 -7.16 -0.36 14.71
C PRO A 370 -8.66 -0.60 14.71
N THR A 371 -9.30 -0.44 15.86
CA THR A 371 -10.74 -0.60 16.03
C THR A 371 -11.25 0.23 17.20
N ALA A 372 -12.42 0.85 17.03
CA ALA A 372 -13.14 1.50 18.12
C ALA A 372 -14.01 0.52 18.95
N ASN A 373 -14.11 -0.75 18.53
CA ASN A 373 -15.08 -1.70 19.08
C ASN A 373 -14.58 -2.50 20.30
N ASN A 374 -13.43 -2.13 20.89
CA ASN A 374 -12.95 -2.75 22.14
C ASN A 374 -12.10 -1.75 22.93
N SER A 375 -11.87 -2.08 24.22
CA SER A 375 -11.15 -1.21 25.15
C SER A 375 -9.66 -1.00 24.82
N THR A 376 -9.06 -1.87 24.01
CA THR A 376 -7.64 -1.78 23.64
C THR A 376 -7.39 -0.94 22.40
N GLY A 377 -8.43 -0.62 21.63
CA GLY A 377 -8.31 0.07 20.34
C GLY A 377 -7.71 -0.77 19.20
N TRP A 378 -7.39 -2.06 19.44
CA TRP A 378 -6.70 -2.92 18.48
C TRP A 378 -7.32 -4.31 18.37
N LYS A 379 -7.25 -4.91 17.16
CA LYS A 379 -7.45 -6.34 16.89
C LYS A 379 -6.21 -6.89 16.20
N ASN A 380 -5.81 -8.11 16.52
CA ASN A 380 -4.80 -8.81 15.73
C ASN A 380 -5.40 -9.33 14.41
N ASN A 381 -4.54 -9.66 13.44
CA ASN A 381 -4.93 -10.08 12.10
C ASN A 381 -4.87 -11.61 11.88
N ILE A 382 -4.63 -12.42 12.91
CA ILE A 382 -4.36 -13.86 12.79
C ILE A 382 -5.42 -14.59 11.96
N PHE A 383 -6.71 -14.27 12.15
CA PHE A 383 -7.79 -14.90 11.40
C PHE A 383 -8.10 -14.27 10.03
N LYS A 384 -7.40 -13.21 9.65
CA LYS A 384 -7.62 -12.52 8.37
C LYS A 384 -6.56 -12.82 7.34
N HIS A 385 -5.39 -13.20 7.80
CA HIS A 385 -4.20 -13.39 6.97
C HIS A 385 -4.20 -14.77 6.28
N VAL A 386 -3.48 -14.92 5.16
CA VAL A 386 -3.09 -16.24 4.66
C VAL A 386 -2.18 -16.92 5.67
N ILE A 387 -2.36 -18.23 5.86
CA ILE A 387 -1.54 -18.98 6.83
C ILE A 387 -0.07 -19.04 6.41
N LYS A 388 0.19 -19.14 5.11
CA LYS A 388 1.52 -19.15 4.50
C LYS A 388 1.55 -18.17 3.32
N GLY A 389 2.54 -17.30 3.27
CA GLY A 389 2.74 -16.39 2.15
C GLY A 389 3.11 -17.14 0.89
N GLY A 390 2.79 -16.58 -0.29
CA GLY A 390 3.03 -17.22 -1.58
C GLY A 390 3.40 -16.22 -2.69
N PRO A 391 3.31 -16.63 -3.97
CA PRO A 391 3.82 -15.84 -5.09
C PRO A 391 3.26 -14.41 -5.20
N ALA A 392 2.02 -14.21 -4.76
CA ALA A 392 1.35 -12.92 -4.80
C ALA A 392 1.57 -12.04 -3.56
N GLY A 393 2.06 -12.61 -2.47
CA GLY A 393 2.28 -11.85 -1.24
C GLY A 393 2.33 -12.69 0.01
N GLY A 394 2.77 -12.10 1.09
CA GLY A 394 3.07 -12.74 2.36
C GLY A 394 4.53 -13.16 2.44
N GLY A 395 4.85 -14.10 3.34
CA GLY A 395 6.22 -14.33 3.77
C GLY A 395 6.68 -13.25 4.75
N PHE A 396 7.80 -13.49 5.40
CA PHE A 396 8.34 -12.63 6.45
C PHE A 396 9.81 -12.34 6.21
N SER A 397 10.23 -11.15 6.58
CA SER A 397 11.62 -10.69 6.45
C SER A 397 11.96 -9.65 7.52
N THR A 398 13.25 -9.39 7.69
CA THR A 398 13.77 -8.28 8.48
C THR A 398 14.15 -7.10 7.57
N ILE A 399 14.30 -5.91 8.16
CA ILE A 399 14.78 -4.73 7.42
C ILE A 399 16.18 -4.94 6.88
N LYS A 400 17.03 -5.70 7.58
CA LYS A 400 18.39 -6.03 7.17
C LYS A 400 18.43 -6.99 5.98
N ASP A 401 17.60 -8.03 5.99
CA ASP A 401 17.52 -8.97 4.87
C ASP A 401 17.04 -8.28 3.60
N LEU A 402 16.08 -7.36 3.71
CA LEU A 402 15.63 -6.56 2.56
C LEU A 402 16.71 -5.58 2.05
N HIS A 403 17.55 -5.05 2.93
CA HIS A 403 18.72 -4.28 2.51
C HIS A 403 19.73 -5.18 1.76
N ASN A 404 20.03 -6.38 2.28
CA ASN A 404 20.87 -7.35 1.61
C ASN A 404 20.32 -7.72 0.24
N PHE A 405 19.02 -7.96 0.13
CA PHE A 405 18.34 -8.20 -1.15
C PHE A 405 18.54 -7.04 -2.14
N ALA A 406 18.38 -5.80 -1.69
CA ALA A 406 18.60 -4.63 -2.54
C ALA A 406 20.03 -4.56 -3.08
N LEU A 407 21.00 -4.86 -2.24
CA LEU A 407 22.42 -4.91 -2.63
C LEU A 407 22.69 -6.03 -3.63
N ALA A 408 22.27 -7.25 -3.33
CA ALA A 408 22.47 -8.42 -4.20
C ALA A 408 21.83 -8.19 -5.60
N LEU A 409 20.61 -7.61 -5.63
CA LEU A 409 19.95 -7.28 -6.90
C LEU A 409 20.69 -6.17 -7.67
N SER A 410 21.14 -5.13 -6.98
CA SER A 410 21.90 -4.03 -7.60
C SER A 410 23.26 -4.46 -8.12
N ASN A 411 23.89 -5.43 -7.46
CA ASN A 411 25.20 -5.98 -7.84
C ASN A 411 25.10 -7.03 -8.97
N GLY A 412 23.88 -7.42 -9.37
CA GLY A 412 23.70 -8.46 -10.40
C GLY A 412 23.91 -9.89 -9.90
N GLU A 413 23.85 -10.13 -8.59
CA GLU A 413 24.06 -11.44 -7.97
C GLU A 413 22.84 -12.35 -8.13
N LEU A 414 21.63 -11.77 -8.29
CA LEU A 414 20.38 -12.52 -8.41
C LEU A 414 19.96 -12.74 -9.87
N VAL A 415 20.13 -11.74 -10.71
CA VAL A 415 19.86 -11.74 -12.15
C VAL A 415 20.83 -10.81 -12.86
N SER A 416 21.02 -10.98 -14.15
CA SER A 416 21.88 -10.13 -14.96
C SER A 416 21.39 -8.66 -14.97
N LYS A 417 22.29 -7.76 -15.35
CA LYS A 417 21.94 -6.34 -15.52
C LYS A 417 20.82 -6.14 -16.54
N SER A 418 20.84 -6.87 -17.65
CA SER A 418 19.76 -6.80 -18.65
C SER A 418 18.42 -7.24 -18.11
N SER A 419 18.37 -8.28 -17.29
CA SER A 419 17.16 -8.72 -16.60
C SER A 419 16.68 -7.70 -15.57
N SER A 420 17.59 -7.09 -14.81
CA SER A 420 17.24 -5.99 -13.89
C SER A 420 16.63 -4.78 -14.63
N GLU A 421 17.15 -4.43 -15.81
CA GLU A 421 16.59 -3.38 -16.66
C GLU A 421 15.17 -3.72 -17.11
N LEU A 422 14.89 -4.98 -17.47
CA LEU A 422 13.53 -5.46 -17.80
C LEU A 422 12.59 -5.42 -16.60
N LEU A 423 13.04 -5.86 -15.41
CA LEU A 423 12.27 -5.76 -14.17
C LEU A 423 11.83 -4.32 -13.89
N TRP A 424 12.70 -3.36 -14.18
CA TRP A 424 12.50 -1.94 -13.91
C TRP A 424 12.06 -1.12 -15.12
N THR A 425 11.55 -1.78 -16.17
CA THR A 425 10.96 -1.10 -17.34
C THR A 425 9.46 -1.00 -17.17
N ASP A 426 8.92 0.19 -17.34
CA ASP A 426 7.48 0.44 -17.38
C ASP A 426 6.94 0.13 -18.79
N HIS A 427 6.53 -1.10 -18.99
CA HIS A 427 6.20 -1.64 -20.30
C HIS A 427 4.95 -1.01 -20.95
N ILE A 428 4.03 -0.47 -20.13
CA ILE A 428 2.73 0.06 -20.60
C ILE A 428 2.39 1.43 -20.01
N LYS A 429 3.35 2.14 -19.47
CA LYS A 429 3.20 3.46 -18.82
C LYS A 429 2.21 3.45 -17.64
N SER A 430 2.24 2.37 -16.87
CA SER A 430 1.39 2.18 -15.68
C SER A 430 2.08 2.53 -14.35
N GLY A 431 3.37 2.82 -14.38
CA GLY A 431 4.21 2.94 -13.18
C GLY A 431 4.60 1.59 -12.58
N TYR A 432 4.50 0.50 -13.38
CA TYR A 432 4.80 -0.86 -12.93
C TYR A 432 5.63 -1.62 -13.98
N GLY A 433 6.68 -2.28 -13.53
CA GLY A 433 7.52 -3.18 -14.33
C GLY A 433 7.14 -4.64 -14.09
N TYR A 434 8.13 -5.51 -13.97
CA TYR A 434 7.92 -6.90 -13.59
C TYR A 434 8.12 -7.08 -12.10
N GLY A 435 7.03 -7.09 -11.35
CA GLY A 435 7.05 -7.24 -9.89
C GLY A 435 7.55 -6.03 -9.12
N PHE A 436 7.84 -4.91 -9.75
CA PHE A 436 8.32 -3.67 -9.15
C PHE A 436 7.45 -2.48 -9.53
N THR A 437 7.17 -1.60 -8.58
CA THR A 437 6.68 -0.26 -8.86
C THR A 437 7.82 0.61 -9.39
N ILE A 438 7.50 1.51 -10.31
CA ILE A 438 8.47 2.40 -10.96
C ILE A 438 7.97 3.84 -10.81
N ASN A 439 8.77 4.66 -10.14
CA ASN A 439 8.48 6.07 -9.94
C ASN A 439 9.63 6.93 -10.47
N LYS A 440 9.30 8.07 -11.03
CA LYS A 440 10.27 9.14 -11.33
C LYS A 440 10.13 10.20 -10.26
N SER A 441 11.25 10.61 -9.68
CA SER A 441 11.31 11.64 -8.66
C SER A 441 12.41 12.65 -8.96
N LYS A 442 12.51 13.72 -8.15
CA LYS A 442 13.65 14.65 -8.24
C LYS A 442 14.99 13.96 -7.92
N ALA A 443 14.96 12.88 -7.16
CA ALA A 443 16.13 12.05 -6.85
C ALA A 443 16.42 10.96 -7.91
N GLY A 444 15.75 11.01 -9.07
CA GLY A 444 15.92 10.08 -10.18
C GLY A 444 14.88 8.96 -10.20
N LYS A 445 15.26 7.81 -10.79
CA LYS A 445 14.39 6.63 -10.89
C LYS A 445 14.37 5.87 -9.57
N VAL A 446 13.15 5.63 -9.08
CA VAL A 446 12.91 4.87 -7.83
C VAL A 446 12.13 3.62 -8.15
N VAL A 447 12.67 2.46 -7.74
CA VAL A 447 12.05 1.15 -7.92
C VAL A 447 11.88 0.45 -6.59
N GLY A 448 10.93 -0.47 -6.49
CA GLY A 448 10.66 -1.23 -5.29
C GLY A 448 9.24 -1.75 -5.27
N HIS A 449 8.73 -2.09 -4.12
CA HIS A 449 7.32 -2.49 -3.97
C HIS A 449 6.83 -2.21 -2.55
N GLY A 450 5.55 -1.97 -2.42
CA GLY A 450 4.86 -1.94 -1.14
C GLY A 450 4.09 -3.23 -0.88
N GLY A 451 3.83 -3.50 0.39
CA GLY A 451 2.95 -4.58 0.83
C GLY A 451 1.86 -4.03 1.74
N GLY A 452 0.63 -4.52 1.60
CA GLY A 452 -0.49 -4.14 2.44
C GLY A 452 -1.52 -5.24 2.51
N PHE A 453 -1.98 -5.51 3.73
CA PHE A 453 -3.11 -6.36 4.04
C PHE A 453 -3.59 -5.98 5.46
N PRO A 454 -4.80 -6.32 5.90
CA PRO A 454 -5.21 -5.95 7.26
C PRO A 454 -4.18 -6.32 8.33
N GLY A 455 -3.71 -5.33 9.08
CA GLY A 455 -2.74 -5.48 10.15
C GLY A 455 -1.27 -5.59 9.72
N LEU A 456 -0.93 -5.27 8.48
CA LEU A 456 0.45 -5.18 8.02
C LEU A 456 0.61 -4.12 6.94
N ASN A 457 1.78 -3.50 6.90
CA ASN A 457 2.16 -2.60 5.84
C ASN A 457 3.69 -2.57 5.69
N SER A 458 4.19 -2.63 4.48
CA SER A 458 5.60 -2.66 4.17
C SER A 458 5.92 -1.81 2.96
N GLN A 459 7.10 -1.20 2.93
CA GLN A 459 7.58 -0.39 1.81
C GLN A 459 9.07 -0.56 1.64
N MET A 460 9.49 -0.81 0.40
CA MET A 460 10.89 -0.78 0.00
C MET A 460 11.06 0.13 -1.20
N SER A 461 12.10 0.95 -1.19
CA SER A 461 12.47 1.84 -2.30
C SER A 461 13.97 1.83 -2.52
N MET A 462 14.38 1.62 -3.77
CA MET A 462 15.75 1.72 -4.24
C MET A 462 15.83 2.92 -5.17
N PHE A 463 16.62 3.92 -4.83
CA PHE A 463 16.88 5.12 -5.62
C PHE A 463 18.09 4.86 -6.50
N LEU A 464 17.85 4.49 -7.76
CA LEU A 464 18.89 3.94 -8.63
C LEU A 464 19.99 4.97 -8.98
N ASP A 465 19.66 6.27 -9.03
CA ASP A 465 20.57 7.31 -9.49
C ASP A 465 21.49 7.83 -8.38
N ASN A 466 21.10 7.70 -7.10
CA ASN A 466 21.87 8.23 -5.97
C ASN A 466 22.23 7.17 -4.92
N GLY A 467 21.79 5.93 -5.12
CA GLY A 467 22.15 4.75 -4.32
C GLY A 467 21.48 4.67 -2.95
N TYR A 468 20.46 5.51 -2.64
CA TYR A 468 19.71 5.35 -1.40
C TYR A 468 18.80 4.12 -1.45
N ILE A 469 18.74 3.42 -0.33
CA ILE A 469 17.84 2.28 -0.10
C ILE A 469 17.04 2.58 1.16
N MET A 470 15.73 2.44 1.08
CA MET A 470 14.82 2.65 2.19
C MET A 470 13.95 1.41 2.36
N VAL A 471 13.88 0.89 3.59
CA VAL A 471 12.98 -0.17 4.01
C VAL A 471 12.17 0.29 5.20
N VAL A 472 10.87 0.22 5.12
CA VAL A 472 9.93 0.53 6.21
C VAL A 472 8.99 -0.65 6.37
N MET A 473 9.05 -1.33 7.50
CA MET A 473 8.20 -2.47 7.83
C MET A 473 7.33 -2.13 9.04
N SER A 474 6.04 -2.44 8.96
CA SER A 474 5.11 -2.16 10.05
C SER A 474 4.13 -3.32 10.27
N ASN A 475 3.91 -3.66 11.53
CA ASN A 475 2.87 -4.58 11.94
C ASN A 475 1.54 -3.86 12.29
N TYR A 476 1.39 -2.60 11.85
CA TYR A 476 0.13 -1.87 11.88
C TYR A 476 -0.46 -1.73 10.48
N ASP A 477 -1.79 -1.80 10.40
CA ASP A 477 -2.51 -1.52 9.17
C ASP A 477 -2.17 -0.13 8.64
N ARG A 478 -1.64 -0.05 7.40
CA ARG A 478 -1.18 1.19 6.75
C ARG A 478 -0.13 1.99 7.52
N GLY A 479 0.66 1.35 8.40
CA GLY A 479 1.66 2.05 9.22
C GLY A 479 2.90 2.49 8.45
N ALA A 480 3.33 1.74 7.43
CA ALA A 480 4.56 2.02 6.68
C ALA A 480 4.39 3.08 5.57
N ASP A 481 3.26 3.10 4.86
CA ASP A 481 3.06 3.97 3.69
C ASP A 481 3.29 5.46 3.96
N PRO A 482 2.69 6.08 5.00
CA PRO A 482 2.89 7.50 5.25
C PRO A 482 4.31 7.83 5.70
N VAL A 483 4.94 6.94 6.47
CA VAL A 483 6.35 7.06 6.89
C VAL A 483 7.25 7.01 5.66
N ALA A 484 7.08 6.01 4.81
CA ALA A 484 7.87 5.86 3.59
C ALA A 484 7.67 7.03 2.62
N LYS A 485 6.46 7.54 2.48
CA LYS A 485 6.16 8.74 1.67
C LYS A 485 6.94 9.95 2.18
N LYS A 486 6.95 10.17 3.49
CA LYS A 486 7.66 11.30 4.10
C LYS A 486 9.18 11.18 3.93
N ILE A 487 9.74 10.01 4.18
CA ILE A 487 11.18 9.74 4.00
C ILE A 487 11.58 9.92 2.53
N ARG A 488 10.80 9.38 1.57
CA ARG A 488 11.07 9.58 0.12
C ARG A 488 11.12 11.07 -0.24
N GLY A 489 10.17 11.87 0.26
CA GLY A 489 10.17 13.32 0.03
C GLY A 489 11.44 13.99 0.54
N TRP A 490 11.98 13.56 1.67
CA TRP A 490 13.26 14.12 2.18
C TRP A 490 14.47 13.68 1.34
N VAL A 491 14.49 12.44 0.80
CA VAL A 491 15.55 12.02 -0.11
C VAL A 491 15.57 12.86 -1.39
N GLU A 492 14.41 13.36 -1.85
CA GLU A 492 14.30 14.21 -3.05
C GLU A 492 14.89 15.62 -2.87
N ILE A 493 15.03 16.08 -1.64
CA ILE A 493 15.57 17.41 -1.29
C ILE A 493 16.92 17.32 -0.56
N LEU A 494 17.59 16.17 -0.64
CA LEU A 494 18.96 16.07 -0.12
C LEU A 494 19.92 16.90 -0.97
N LYS A 495 20.79 17.64 -0.29
CA LYS A 495 21.92 18.33 -0.95
C LYS A 495 22.77 17.32 -1.71
N LYS A 496 23.07 17.63 -2.95
CA LYS A 496 23.91 16.79 -3.83
C LYS A 496 25.36 16.81 -3.36
#